data_52e5a5b61277b2ecc6d58f5d04614f01
#
_entry.id   52e5a5b61277b2ecc6d58f5d04614f01
#
_cell.length_a   1.000
_cell.length_b   1.000
_cell.length_c   1.000
_cell.angle_alpha   90.00
_cell.angle_beta   90.00
_cell.angle_gamma   90.00
#
_symmetry.space_group_name_H-M   'P 1'
#
loop_
_entity.id
_entity.type
_entity.pdbx_description
1 polymer ?
#
loop_
_entity_poly.entity_id
_entity_poly.type
_entity_poly.pdbx_seq_one_letter_code
_entity_poly.pdbx_strand_id
1 'polypeptide(L)'
;FHARLAALVASGVPLLGLHQAANTFLDSPTWPALLGGRWAEGITWHPPLGAATFRVLDASHPICVGLTAVTADDEQYLDLQVSPDAQVLVVADHEGSSHPVVWVAPGPGRVVYDALGHDVRSYDSPSRIDLFRREVRWLLRG
;
A
#
# COMPACT_ATOMS: atom_id res chain seq x y z
N PHE A 1 -21.61 6.07 -1.78
CA PHE A 1 -20.28 6.41 -2.29
C PHE A 1 -19.50 5.14 -2.66
N HIS A 2 -19.24 4.21 -1.73
CA HIS A 2 -18.35 3.05 -1.94
C HIS A 2 -18.78 2.11 -3.06
N ALA A 3 -20.10 1.81 -3.17
CA ALA A 3 -20.60 0.97 -4.27
C ALA A 3 -20.35 1.61 -5.66
N ARG A 4 -20.47 2.94 -5.77
CA ARG A 4 -20.18 3.66 -7.03
C ARG A 4 -18.68 3.64 -7.33
N LEU A 5 -17.82 3.81 -6.32
CA LEU A 5 -16.38 3.75 -6.49
C LEU A 5 -15.95 2.33 -6.91
N ALA A 6 -16.49 1.29 -6.25
CA ALA A 6 -16.21 -0.09 -6.63
C ALA A 6 -16.64 -0.40 -8.08
N ALA A 7 -17.80 0.12 -8.52
CA ALA A 7 -18.25 -0.01 -9.90
C ALA A 7 -17.31 0.70 -10.90
N LEU A 8 -16.81 1.88 -10.56
CA LEU A 8 -15.82 2.61 -11.38
C LEU A 8 -14.51 1.80 -11.48
N VAL A 9 -14.01 1.28 -10.37
CA VAL A 9 -12.79 0.44 -10.38
C VAL A 9 -13.01 -0.82 -11.20
N ALA A 10 -14.14 -1.48 -11.06
CA ALA A 10 -14.50 -2.66 -11.86
C ALA A 10 -14.66 -2.34 -13.37
N SER A 11 -14.98 -1.09 -13.72
CA SER A 11 -15.02 -0.63 -15.12
C SER A 11 -13.67 -0.21 -15.68
N GLY A 12 -12.58 -0.35 -14.90
CA GLY A 12 -11.22 -0.08 -15.33
C GLY A 12 -10.61 1.24 -14.83
N VAL A 13 -11.33 2.02 -14.03
CA VAL A 13 -10.76 3.22 -13.39
C VAL A 13 -9.77 2.77 -12.31
N PRO A 14 -8.48 3.13 -12.39
CA PRO A 14 -7.48 2.72 -11.40
C PRO A 14 -7.66 3.46 -10.08
N LEU A 15 -7.22 2.82 -8.99
CA LEU A 15 -7.26 3.40 -7.64
C LEU A 15 -5.90 3.25 -6.96
N LEU A 16 -5.40 4.35 -6.39
CA LEU A 16 -4.27 4.35 -5.47
C LEU A 16 -4.77 4.76 -4.09
N GLY A 17 -4.70 3.84 -3.12
CA GLY A 17 -4.93 4.12 -1.72
C GLY A 17 -3.60 4.42 -1.03
N LEU A 18 -3.50 5.57 -0.37
CA LEU A 18 -2.28 5.98 0.32
C LEU A 18 -2.50 6.04 1.84
N HIS A 19 -1.52 5.56 2.57
CA HIS A 19 -1.36 5.73 4.02
C HIS A 19 -2.67 5.50 4.79
N GLN A 20 -3.30 6.56 5.31
CA GLN A 20 -4.54 6.49 6.08
C GLN A 20 -5.76 5.98 5.28
N ALA A 21 -5.62 5.71 3.99
CA ALA A 21 -6.69 5.07 3.23
C ALA A 21 -7.13 3.73 3.87
N ALA A 22 -6.21 2.97 4.47
CA ALA A 22 -6.54 1.74 5.19
C ALA A 22 -7.33 1.97 6.49
N ASN A 23 -7.24 3.17 7.07
CA ASN A 23 -7.90 3.58 8.32
C ASN A 23 -9.13 4.46 8.05
N THR A 24 -9.61 4.51 6.82
CA THR A 24 -10.75 5.33 6.40
C THR A 24 -11.98 4.43 6.20
N PHE A 25 -13.18 4.99 6.41
CA PHE A 25 -14.45 4.31 6.19
C PHE A 25 -14.60 2.98 6.94
N LEU A 26 -14.25 2.96 8.23
CA LEU A 26 -14.21 1.77 9.07
C LEU A 26 -15.54 0.97 9.08
N ASP A 27 -16.66 1.64 8.91
CA ASP A 27 -18.00 1.04 8.87
C ASP A 27 -18.38 0.43 7.50
N SER A 28 -17.49 0.58 6.49
CA SER A 28 -17.78 0.10 5.13
C SER A 28 -17.16 -1.28 4.89
N PRO A 29 -17.93 -2.31 4.63
CA PRO A 29 -17.37 -3.60 4.22
C PRO A 29 -16.79 -3.57 2.80
N THR A 30 -17.27 -2.64 1.95
CA THR A 30 -16.82 -2.51 0.55
C THR A 30 -15.43 -1.91 0.44
N TRP A 31 -15.06 -0.99 1.34
CA TRP A 31 -13.80 -0.26 1.23
C TRP A 31 -12.58 -1.16 1.47
N PRO A 32 -12.49 -1.95 2.55
CA PRO A 32 -11.40 -2.90 2.74
C PRO A 32 -11.31 -3.96 1.63
N ALA A 33 -12.46 -4.42 1.13
CA ALA A 33 -12.50 -5.36 0.01
C ALA A 33 -11.91 -4.74 -1.27
N LEU A 34 -12.16 -3.45 -1.51
CA LEU A 34 -11.64 -2.72 -2.66
C LEU A 34 -10.13 -2.46 -2.53
N LEU A 35 -9.65 -2.07 -1.34
CA LEU A 35 -8.24 -1.84 -1.08
C LEU A 35 -7.42 -3.13 -0.96
N GLY A 36 -8.06 -4.28 -0.75
CA GLY A 36 -7.37 -5.53 -0.45
C GLY A 36 -6.80 -5.60 0.96
N GLY A 37 -7.22 -4.71 1.86
CA GLY A 37 -6.77 -4.69 3.24
C GLY A 37 -7.28 -3.50 4.03
N ARG A 38 -6.96 -3.47 5.32
CA ARG A 38 -7.42 -2.41 6.24
C ARG A 38 -6.51 -2.29 7.46
N TRP A 39 -6.59 -1.16 8.11
CA TRP A 39 -6.22 -0.99 9.51
C TRP A 39 -7.26 -1.68 10.40
N ALA A 40 -6.82 -2.43 11.40
CA ALA A 40 -7.69 -3.07 12.39
C ALA A 40 -7.39 -2.48 13.78
N GLU A 41 -8.38 -1.84 14.37
CA GLU A 41 -8.25 -1.23 15.70
C GLU A 41 -7.87 -2.28 16.76
N GLY A 42 -6.91 -1.95 17.62
CA GLY A 42 -6.39 -2.85 18.65
C GLY A 42 -5.47 -3.97 18.14
N ILE A 43 -5.21 -4.04 16.82
CA ILE A 43 -4.31 -5.02 16.20
C ILE A 43 -3.21 -4.30 15.42
N THR A 44 -3.59 -3.49 14.45
CA THR A 44 -2.65 -2.72 13.62
C THR A 44 -2.06 -1.56 14.42
N TRP A 45 -0.77 -1.37 14.29
CA TRP A 45 -0.04 -0.33 14.99
C TRP A 45 1.18 0.12 14.21
N HIS A 46 1.94 1.06 14.70
CA HIS A 46 3.24 1.47 14.16
C HIS A 46 4.17 1.95 15.28
N PRO A 47 5.48 1.74 15.16
CA PRO A 47 6.47 2.42 16.00
C PRO A 47 6.47 3.92 15.72
N PRO A 48 7.16 4.74 16.55
CA PRO A 48 7.31 6.17 16.27
C PRO A 48 7.83 6.42 14.86
N LEU A 49 7.31 7.48 14.21
CA LEU A 49 7.74 7.94 12.91
C LEU A 49 9.26 8.22 12.92
N GLY A 50 9.96 7.76 11.89
CA GLY A 50 11.39 7.94 11.76
C GLY A 50 11.97 7.30 10.50
N ALA A 51 13.30 7.31 10.42
CA ALA A 51 14.00 6.69 9.30
C ALA A 51 13.70 5.18 9.23
N ALA A 52 13.12 4.75 8.12
CA ALA A 52 12.70 3.38 7.88
C ALA A 52 13.22 2.84 6.56
N THR A 53 13.40 1.52 6.50
CA THR A 53 13.74 0.80 5.28
C THR A 53 12.71 -0.29 5.05
N PHE A 54 12.11 -0.26 3.87
CA PHE A 54 11.09 -1.21 3.44
C PHE A 54 11.70 -2.12 2.37
N ARG A 55 11.57 -3.42 2.57
CA ARG A 55 12.16 -4.42 1.69
C ARG A 55 11.21 -4.77 0.54
N VAL A 56 11.72 -4.82 -0.67
CA VAL A 56 10.99 -5.32 -1.83
C VAL A 56 10.85 -6.84 -1.70
N LEU A 57 9.62 -7.33 -1.71
CA LEU A 57 9.29 -8.75 -1.63
C LEU A 57 9.16 -9.38 -3.04
N ASP A 58 8.44 -8.71 -3.94
CA ASP A 58 8.28 -9.18 -5.33
C ASP A 58 9.00 -8.25 -6.31
N ALA A 59 10.28 -8.53 -6.53
CA ALA A 59 11.12 -7.78 -7.47
C ALA A 59 10.76 -8.03 -8.95
N SER A 60 9.90 -9.00 -9.26
CA SER A 60 9.46 -9.30 -10.62
C SER A 60 8.28 -8.44 -11.08
N HIS A 61 7.50 -7.92 -10.13
CA HIS A 61 6.36 -7.06 -10.44
C HIS A 61 6.81 -5.74 -11.08
N PRO A 62 6.12 -5.22 -12.13
CA PRO A 62 6.53 -4.00 -12.85
C PRO A 62 6.74 -2.75 -11.99
N ILE A 63 6.02 -2.63 -10.87
CA ILE A 63 6.23 -1.56 -9.87
C ILE A 63 7.62 -1.69 -9.23
N CYS A 64 8.11 -2.90 -9.00
CA CYS A 64 9.30 -3.19 -8.20
C CYS A 64 10.57 -3.47 -9.01
N VAL A 65 10.47 -3.71 -10.32
CA VAL A 65 11.65 -4.06 -11.16
C VAL A 65 12.79 -3.06 -10.95
N GLY A 66 13.95 -3.56 -10.51
CA GLY A 66 15.15 -2.76 -10.26
C GLY A 66 15.15 -2.00 -8.93
N LEU A 67 14.10 -2.12 -8.11
CA LEU A 67 14.13 -1.69 -6.70
C LEU A 67 14.61 -2.85 -5.82
N THR A 68 15.47 -2.57 -4.87
CA THR A 68 15.90 -3.53 -3.84
C THR A 68 15.29 -3.21 -2.48
N ALA A 69 15.18 -1.93 -2.19
CA ALA A 69 14.57 -1.41 -0.97
C ALA A 69 14.05 0.00 -1.21
N VAL A 70 13.15 0.45 -0.35
CA VAL A 70 12.66 1.81 -0.28
C VAL A 70 13.02 2.37 1.09
N THR A 71 13.66 3.52 1.14
CA THR A 71 13.93 4.24 2.39
C THR A 71 13.02 5.46 2.48
N ALA A 72 12.55 5.78 3.68
CA ALA A 72 11.77 6.99 3.92
C ALA A 72 11.87 7.38 5.40
N ASP A 73 11.60 8.65 5.71
CA ASP A 73 11.24 9.08 7.06
C ASP A 73 9.73 8.97 7.18
N ASP A 74 9.25 7.86 7.74
CA ASP A 74 7.84 7.47 7.66
C ASP A 74 7.39 6.63 8.87
N GLU A 75 6.10 6.34 8.93
CA GLU A 75 5.52 5.34 9.83
C GLU A 75 5.62 3.94 9.20
N GLN A 76 6.02 2.97 10.00
CA GLN A 76 5.99 1.57 9.60
C GLN A 76 4.70 0.94 10.09
N TYR A 77 3.66 0.85 9.24
CA TYR A 77 2.44 0.15 9.61
C TYR A 77 2.69 -1.34 9.75
N LEU A 78 2.35 -1.88 10.90
CA LEU A 78 2.52 -3.29 11.26
C LEU A 78 1.16 -3.94 11.49
N ASP A 79 1.05 -5.23 11.18
CA ASP A 79 -0.16 -6.04 11.39
C ASP A 79 -1.42 -5.52 10.67
N LEU A 80 -1.24 -4.86 9.52
CA LEU A 80 -2.36 -4.57 8.62
C LEU A 80 -3.08 -5.86 8.26
N GLN A 81 -4.41 -5.84 8.27
CA GLN A 81 -5.22 -6.99 7.85
C GLN A 81 -5.34 -7.01 6.34
N VAL A 82 -4.48 -7.79 5.69
CA VAL A 82 -4.36 -7.86 4.23
C VAL A 82 -5.07 -9.11 3.72
N SER A 83 -5.76 -8.99 2.59
CA SER A 83 -6.38 -10.13 1.91
C SER A 83 -5.32 -11.17 1.54
N PRO A 84 -5.59 -12.47 1.76
CA PRO A 84 -4.67 -13.53 1.34
C PRO A 84 -4.46 -13.59 -0.18
N ASP A 85 -5.38 -13.01 -0.96
CA ASP A 85 -5.30 -12.95 -2.42
C ASP A 85 -4.60 -11.68 -2.93
N ALA A 86 -4.17 -10.77 -2.04
CA ALA A 86 -3.43 -9.59 -2.42
C ALA A 86 -1.98 -9.95 -2.82
N GLN A 87 -1.48 -9.33 -3.88
CA GLN A 87 -0.08 -9.47 -4.27
C GLN A 87 0.78 -8.48 -3.50
N VAL A 88 1.46 -8.95 -2.46
CA VAL A 88 2.34 -8.12 -1.64
C VAL A 88 3.63 -7.79 -2.39
N LEU A 89 3.96 -6.51 -2.49
CA LEU A 89 5.11 -6.00 -3.22
C LEU A 89 6.26 -5.56 -2.31
N VAL A 90 5.92 -4.89 -1.20
CA VAL A 90 6.89 -4.32 -0.26
C VAL A 90 6.44 -4.62 1.17
N VAL A 91 7.41 -4.88 2.04
CA VAL A 91 7.20 -5.19 3.46
C VAL A 91 8.05 -4.31 4.37
N ALA A 92 7.55 -4.04 5.57
CA ALA A 92 8.34 -3.59 6.71
C ALA A 92 8.80 -4.82 7.50
N ASP A 93 10.09 -4.93 7.77
CA ASP A 93 10.61 -5.98 8.64
C ASP A 93 10.75 -5.42 10.08
N HIS A 94 10.09 -6.05 11.04
CA HIS A 94 10.09 -5.63 12.44
C HIS A 94 10.12 -6.85 13.37
N GLU A 95 11.07 -6.87 14.32
CA GLU A 95 11.22 -7.95 15.32
C GLU A 95 11.20 -9.38 14.72
N GLY A 96 11.82 -9.54 13.55
CA GLY A 96 11.92 -10.85 12.87
C GLY A 96 10.68 -11.25 12.06
N SER A 97 9.67 -10.40 11.99
CA SER A 97 8.46 -10.58 11.18
C SER A 97 8.44 -9.61 9.99
N SER A 98 7.79 -10.02 8.91
CA SER A 98 7.59 -9.17 7.72
C SER A 98 6.12 -8.75 7.61
N HIS A 99 5.88 -7.46 7.57
CA HIS A 99 4.56 -6.86 7.55
C HIS A 99 4.29 -6.22 6.18
N PRO A 100 3.25 -6.62 5.44
CA PRO A 100 2.89 -6.01 4.18
C PRO A 100 2.60 -4.51 4.33
N VAL A 101 3.23 -3.69 3.49
CA VAL A 101 3.01 -2.22 3.46
C VAL A 101 2.64 -1.71 2.07
N VAL A 102 2.98 -2.44 0.99
CA VAL A 102 2.52 -2.11 -0.37
C VAL A 102 2.04 -3.38 -1.04
N TRP A 103 0.87 -3.32 -1.67
CA TRP A 103 0.31 -4.46 -2.40
C TRP A 103 -0.61 -4.03 -3.55
N VAL A 104 -0.80 -4.95 -4.48
CA VAL A 104 -1.89 -4.90 -5.46
C VAL A 104 -3.09 -5.64 -4.88
N ALA A 105 -4.24 -4.98 -4.82
CA ALA A 105 -5.46 -5.58 -4.33
C ALA A 105 -6.01 -6.64 -5.30
N PRO A 106 -6.69 -7.68 -4.80
CA PRO A 106 -7.34 -8.65 -5.67
C PRO A 106 -8.56 -8.05 -6.36
N GLY A 107 -8.94 -8.62 -7.51
CA GLY A 107 -10.14 -8.22 -8.23
C GLY A 107 -9.89 -7.79 -9.67
N PRO A 108 -10.95 -7.38 -10.39
CA PRO A 108 -10.87 -7.07 -11.81
C PRO A 108 -10.26 -5.69 -12.11
N GLY A 109 -10.17 -4.82 -11.10
CA GLY A 109 -9.63 -3.47 -11.23
C GLY A 109 -8.17 -3.36 -10.86
N ARG A 110 -7.53 -2.27 -11.30
CA ARG A 110 -6.17 -1.95 -10.87
C ARG A 110 -6.21 -1.11 -9.60
N VAL A 111 -5.92 -1.74 -8.49
CA VAL A 111 -5.87 -1.08 -7.19
C VAL A 111 -4.51 -1.35 -6.55
N VAL A 112 -3.82 -0.30 -6.15
CA VAL A 112 -2.61 -0.37 -5.33
C VAL A 112 -2.91 0.29 -3.99
N TYR A 113 -2.50 -0.35 -2.92
CA TYR A 113 -2.40 0.29 -1.61
C TYR A 113 -0.93 0.43 -1.24
N ASP A 114 -0.59 1.60 -0.72
CA ASP A 114 0.72 1.97 -0.24
C ASP A 114 0.60 2.64 1.13
N ALA A 115 1.13 1.98 2.16
CA ALA A 115 1.06 2.44 3.55
C ALA A 115 2.01 3.61 3.85
N LEU A 116 2.93 3.94 2.94
CA LEU A 116 3.88 5.04 3.13
C LEU A 116 3.24 6.39 2.78
N GLY A 117 3.81 7.46 3.29
CA GLY A 117 3.37 8.82 2.98
C GLY A 117 2.66 9.52 4.13
N HIS A 118 3.09 9.28 5.36
CA HIS A 118 2.51 9.95 6.53
C HIS A 118 2.53 11.47 6.38
N ASP A 119 3.66 12.04 5.95
CA ASP A 119 3.78 13.46 5.65
C ASP A 119 4.82 13.72 4.53
N VAL A 120 5.13 14.99 4.28
CA VAL A 120 6.02 15.42 3.19
C VAL A 120 7.44 14.86 3.31
N ARG A 121 7.93 14.56 4.52
CA ARG A 121 9.26 13.99 4.77
C ARG A 121 9.43 12.62 4.12
N SER A 122 8.36 11.84 4.02
CA SER A 122 8.37 10.59 3.28
C SER A 122 8.90 10.78 1.86
N TYR A 123 8.53 11.88 1.22
CA TYR A 123 8.86 12.20 -0.17
C TYR A 123 10.20 12.93 -0.35
N ASP A 124 10.98 13.14 0.69
CA ASP A 124 12.37 13.62 0.60
C ASP A 124 13.31 12.50 0.11
N SER A 125 12.89 11.23 0.20
CA SER A 125 13.66 10.09 -0.26
C SER A 125 13.48 9.83 -1.77
N PRO A 126 14.58 9.76 -2.55
CA PRO A 126 14.51 9.41 -3.97
C PRO A 126 13.89 8.04 -4.25
N SER A 127 14.16 7.03 -3.41
CA SER A 127 13.60 5.68 -3.58
C SER A 127 12.10 5.65 -3.31
N ARG A 128 11.61 6.46 -2.35
CA ARG A 128 10.17 6.62 -2.08
C ARG A 128 9.45 7.30 -3.25
N ILE A 129 10.04 8.38 -3.77
CA ILE A 129 9.50 9.07 -4.97
C ILE A 129 9.48 8.12 -6.18
N ASP A 130 10.51 7.31 -6.35
CA ASP A 130 10.57 6.36 -7.48
C ASP A 130 9.50 5.27 -7.34
N LEU A 131 9.29 4.70 -6.15
CA LEU A 131 8.20 3.76 -5.89
C LEU A 131 6.85 4.39 -6.26
N PHE A 132 6.52 5.56 -5.72
CA PHE A 132 5.26 6.26 -5.99
C PHE A 132 5.04 6.52 -7.48
N ARG A 133 6.07 6.98 -8.20
CA ARG A 133 5.99 7.20 -9.66
C ARG A 133 5.72 5.90 -10.43
N ARG A 134 6.26 4.77 -9.98
CA ARG A 134 6.06 3.46 -10.59
C ARG A 134 4.66 2.94 -10.37
N GLU A 135 4.10 3.13 -9.17
CA GLU A 135 2.71 2.82 -8.85
C GLU A 135 1.75 3.57 -9.77
N VAL A 136 1.91 4.90 -9.86
CA VAL A 136 1.09 5.74 -10.74
C VAL A 136 1.23 5.30 -12.21
N ARG A 137 2.45 5.04 -12.69
CA ARG A 137 2.67 4.58 -14.07
C ARG A 137 2.03 3.23 -14.33
N TRP A 138 2.11 2.30 -13.38
CA TRP A 138 1.51 0.99 -13.52
C TRP A 138 -0.01 1.06 -13.55
N LEU A 139 -0.60 1.88 -12.69
CA LEU A 139 -2.04 2.14 -12.65
C LEU A 139 -2.56 2.73 -13.96
N LEU A 140 -1.82 3.65 -14.59
CA LEU A 140 -2.21 4.35 -15.82
C LEU A 140 -1.94 3.55 -17.11
N ARG A 141 -1.14 2.48 -17.06
CA ARG A 141 -0.91 1.60 -18.21
C ARG A 141 -2.08 0.61 -18.33
N GLY A 142 -3.12 1.06 -19.00
CA GLY A 142 -4.30 0.26 -19.34
C GLY A 142 -4.07 -0.59 -20.58
#